data_4f38ef9c89801a4927c40f187758086b
#
_entry.id   4f38ef9c89801a4927c40f187758086b
#
_cell.length_a   1.000
_cell.length_b   1.000
_cell.length_c   1.000
_cell.angle_alpha   90.00
_cell.angle_beta   90.00
_cell.angle_gamma   90.00
#
_symmetry.space_group_name_H-M   'P 1'
#
loop_
_entity.id
_entity.type
_entity.pdbx_description
1 polymer ?
#
loop_
_entity_poly.entity_id
_entity_poly.type
_entity_poly.pdbx_seq_one_letter_code
_entity_poly.pdbx_strand_id
1 'polypeptide(L)'
;MPQPRLLLIDDEPALADFLANAARESGFEPVITSQDRQFRDEFLANRPNMVALDLGMPGMDGVELLRFLADQDYRSPVLIVSGFDRRVLESAFRLGEALGLTMIGPIEKPVRLEDLEALLGELKAHLED
;
A
#
# COMPACT_ATOMS: atom_id res chain seq x y z
N MET A 1 2.56 0.09 23.38
CA MET A 1 1.74 0.58 22.25
C MET A 1 1.82 -0.37 21.08
N PRO A 2 0.69 -0.78 20.53
CA PRO A 2 0.74 -1.61 19.33
C PRO A 2 1.34 -0.84 18.17
N GLN A 3 2.09 -1.54 17.34
CA GLN A 3 2.65 -0.94 16.14
C GLN A 3 1.55 -0.68 15.12
N PRO A 4 1.67 0.38 14.30
CA PRO A 4 0.73 0.61 13.22
C PRO A 4 0.76 -0.54 12.22
N ARG A 5 -0.41 -0.94 11.74
CA ARG A 5 -0.54 -2.05 10.79
C ARG A 5 -0.47 -1.56 9.37
N LEU A 6 0.29 -2.28 8.55
CA LEU A 6 0.39 -2.05 7.11
C LEU A 6 -0.22 -3.25 6.39
N LEU A 7 -1.29 -3.03 5.67
CA LEU A 7 -1.93 -4.07 4.87
C LEU A 7 -1.40 -4.00 3.44
N LEU A 8 -0.85 -5.09 2.96
CA LEU A 8 -0.14 -5.17 1.69
C LEU A 8 -0.81 -6.18 0.78
N ILE A 9 -0.96 -5.85 -0.50
CA ILE A 9 -1.39 -6.81 -1.51
C ILE A 9 -0.33 -6.87 -2.62
N ASP A 10 0.24 -8.06 -2.83
CA ASP A 10 1.26 -8.33 -3.84
C ASP A 10 1.30 -9.84 -4.07
N ASP A 11 1.28 -10.27 -5.33
CA ASP A 11 1.31 -11.69 -5.67
C ASP A 11 2.72 -12.25 -5.92
N GLU A 12 3.75 -11.42 -5.81
CA GLU A 12 5.15 -11.85 -5.91
C GLU A 12 5.71 -12.08 -4.50
N PRO A 13 5.90 -13.33 -4.06
CA PRO A 13 6.33 -13.60 -2.68
C PRO A 13 7.61 -12.89 -2.27
N ALA A 14 8.60 -12.85 -3.17
CA ALA A 14 9.89 -12.21 -2.87
C ALA A 14 9.73 -10.71 -2.62
N LEU A 15 8.93 -10.02 -3.44
CA LEU A 15 8.69 -8.59 -3.28
C LEU A 15 7.83 -8.32 -2.05
N ALA A 16 6.81 -9.14 -1.83
CA ALA A 16 5.96 -9.00 -0.65
C ALA A 16 6.78 -9.12 0.64
N ASP A 17 7.69 -10.11 0.69
CA ASP A 17 8.58 -10.29 1.83
C ASP A 17 9.53 -9.10 1.99
N PHE A 18 10.07 -8.59 0.89
CA PHE A 18 10.94 -7.42 0.92
C PHE A 18 10.22 -6.20 1.52
N LEU A 19 9.01 -5.93 1.05
CA LEU A 19 8.20 -4.82 1.56
C LEU A 19 7.83 -5.03 3.04
N ALA A 20 7.45 -6.25 3.40
CA ALA A 20 7.08 -6.58 4.77
C ALA A 20 8.26 -6.44 5.72
N ASN A 21 9.46 -6.89 5.31
CA ASN A 21 10.65 -6.77 6.15
C ASN A 21 11.03 -5.30 6.36
N ALA A 22 10.97 -4.49 5.30
CA ALA A 22 11.23 -3.05 5.42
C ALA A 22 10.22 -2.39 6.36
N ALA A 23 8.96 -2.81 6.29
CA ALA A 23 7.91 -2.30 7.16
C ALA A 23 8.19 -2.65 8.63
N ARG A 24 8.58 -3.89 8.91
CA ARG A 24 8.92 -4.31 10.27
C ARG A 24 10.09 -3.51 10.83
N GLU A 25 11.12 -3.31 10.03
CA GLU A 25 12.29 -2.52 10.44
C GLU A 25 11.94 -1.07 10.71
N SER A 26 10.92 -0.56 10.02
CA SER A 26 10.43 0.81 10.21
C SER A 26 9.38 0.92 11.32
N GLY A 27 9.08 -0.18 12.01
CA GLY A 27 8.16 -0.18 13.15
C GLY A 27 6.70 -0.41 12.83
N PHE A 28 6.41 -0.95 11.64
CA PHE A 28 5.05 -1.37 11.26
C PHE A 28 4.85 -2.87 11.50
N GLU A 29 3.59 -3.26 11.64
CA GLU A 29 3.21 -4.67 11.64
C GLU A 29 2.58 -4.98 10.28
N PRO A 30 3.29 -5.68 9.38
CA PRO A 30 2.76 -5.95 8.05
C PRO A 30 1.85 -7.17 8.03
N VAL A 31 0.81 -7.09 7.21
CA VAL A 31 -0.05 -8.22 6.87
C VAL A 31 -0.01 -8.36 5.36
N ILE A 32 0.44 -9.50 4.88
CA ILE A 32 0.59 -9.78 3.45
C ILE A 32 -0.65 -10.50 2.94
N THR A 33 -1.22 -9.98 1.85
CA THR A 33 -2.26 -10.67 1.09
C THR A 33 -1.82 -10.77 -0.35
N SER A 34 -2.33 -11.78 -1.07
CA SER A 34 -1.97 -12.02 -2.46
C SER A 34 -3.17 -12.02 -3.40
N GLN A 35 -4.37 -11.84 -2.87
CA GLN A 35 -5.60 -11.84 -3.65
C GLN A 35 -6.51 -10.71 -3.20
N ASP A 36 -7.30 -10.19 -4.14
CA ASP A 36 -8.25 -9.11 -3.90
C ASP A 36 -9.18 -9.42 -2.71
N ARG A 37 -9.77 -10.62 -2.72
CA ARG A 37 -10.72 -11.00 -1.66
C ARG A 37 -10.06 -11.04 -0.29
N GLN A 38 -8.85 -11.59 -0.20
CA GLN A 38 -8.10 -11.62 1.06
C GLN A 38 -7.85 -10.20 1.57
N PHE A 39 -7.47 -9.31 0.67
CA PHE A 39 -7.20 -7.92 1.01
C PHE A 39 -8.46 -7.26 1.60
N ARG A 40 -9.58 -7.39 0.91
CA ARG A 40 -10.84 -6.78 1.35
C ARG A 40 -11.32 -7.34 2.68
N ASP A 41 -11.26 -8.65 2.85
CA ASP A 41 -11.68 -9.32 4.08
C ASP A 41 -10.80 -8.86 5.26
N GLU A 42 -9.48 -8.81 5.07
CA GLU A 42 -8.57 -8.36 6.12
C GLU A 42 -8.78 -6.90 6.46
N PHE A 43 -8.98 -6.06 5.45
CA PHE A 43 -9.27 -4.64 5.64
C PHE A 43 -10.51 -4.44 6.53
N LEU A 44 -11.56 -5.19 6.23
CA LEU A 44 -12.82 -5.06 6.97
C LEU A 44 -12.72 -5.63 8.38
N ALA A 45 -11.94 -6.69 8.57
CA ALA A 45 -11.75 -7.31 9.88
C ALA A 45 -10.85 -6.48 10.80
N ASN A 46 -9.79 -5.90 10.24
CA ASN A 46 -8.75 -5.18 10.99
C ASN A 46 -8.29 -3.96 10.19
N ARG A 47 -9.03 -2.87 10.29
CA ARG A 47 -8.74 -1.66 9.51
C ARG A 47 -7.29 -1.22 9.71
N PRO A 48 -6.47 -1.18 8.63
CA PRO A 48 -5.04 -0.88 8.76
C PRO A 48 -4.77 0.61 8.90
N ASN A 49 -3.55 0.93 9.37
CA ASN A 49 -3.08 2.31 9.48
C ASN A 49 -2.42 2.79 8.18
N MET A 50 -2.05 1.85 7.30
CA MET A 50 -1.46 2.13 6.02
C MET A 50 -1.74 0.96 5.07
N VAL A 51 -1.89 1.25 3.80
CA VAL A 51 -2.12 0.25 2.75
C VAL A 51 -1.02 0.38 1.69
N ALA A 52 -0.52 -0.74 1.19
CA ALA A 52 0.40 -0.80 0.05
C ALA A 52 -0.21 -1.68 -1.03
N LEU A 53 -0.40 -1.12 -2.22
CA LEU A 53 -1.03 -1.79 -3.36
C LEU A 53 -0.04 -2.01 -4.49
N ASP A 54 0.10 -3.27 -4.92
CA ASP A 54 0.79 -3.60 -6.17
C ASP A 54 -0.23 -3.56 -7.30
N LEU A 55 -0.09 -2.62 -8.21
CA LEU A 55 -1.01 -2.46 -9.34
C LEU A 55 -0.73 -3.44 -10.48
N GLY A 56 0.41 -4.13 -10.43
CA GLY A 56 0.85 -5.02 -11.50
C GLY A 56 0.35 -6.45 -11.44
N MET A 57 -0.59 -6.75 -10.55
CA MET A 57 -1.06 -8.12 -10.37
C MET A 57 -2.02 -8.55 -11.48
N PRO A 58 -1.75 -9.73 -12.12
CA PRO A 58 -2.69 -10.26 -13.10
C PRO A 58 -4.07 -10.54 -12.49
N GLY A 59 -5.11 -10.20 -13.21
CA GLY A 59 -6.48 -10.46 -12.76
C GLY A 59 -7.00 -9.55 -11.66
N MET A 60 -6.20 -8.58 -11.25
CA MET A 60 -6.62 -7.60 -10.25
C MET A 60 -6.88 -6.25 -10.90
N ASP A 61 -7.97 -5.63 -10.53
CA ASP A 61 -8.27 -4.27 -10.96
C ASP A 61 -7.90 -3.29 -9.84
N GLY A 62 -6.75 -2.60 -10.01
CA GLY A 62 -6.27 -1.63 -9.03
C GLY A 62 -7.23 -0.46 -8.85
N VAL A 63 -7.93 -0.06 -9.92
CA VAL A 63 -8.92 1.01 -9.84
C VAL A 63 -10.07 0.61 -8.92
N GLU A 64 -10.52 -0.63 -9.01
CA GLU A 64 -11.59 -1.12 -8.15
C GLU A 64 -11.17 -1.17 -6.68
N LEU A 65 -9.90 -1.51 -6.41
CA LEU A 65 -9.40 -1.47 -5.03
C LEU A 65 -9.33 -0.04 -4.49
N LEU A 66 -8.91 0.92 -5.32
CA LEU A 66 -8.92 2.33 -4.90
C LEU A 66 -10.34 2.80 -4.60
N ARG A 67 -11.31 2.40 -5.42
CA ARG A 67 -12.71 2.71 -5.19
C ARG A 67 -13.24 2.06 -3.91
N PHE A 68 -12.85 0.81 -3.68
CA PHE A 68 -13.21 0.13 -2.44
C PHE A 68 -12.73 0.92 -1.21
N LEU A 69 -11.46 1.35 -1.21
CA LEU A 69 -10.91 2.13 -0.12
C LEU A 69 -11.68 3.46 0.07
N ALA A 70 -11.99 4.12 -1.03
CA ALA A 70 -12.75 5.37 -0.98
C ALA A 70 -14.16 5.15 -0.43
N ASP A 71 -14.82 4.05 -0.83
CA ASP A 71 -16.15 3.68 -0.33
C ASP A 71 -16.14 3.38 1.16
N GLN A 72 -15.00 2.91 1.69
CA GLN A 72 -14.80 2.65 3.10
C GLN A 72 -14.41 3.93 3.88
N ASP A 73 -14.38 5.06 3.20
CA ASP A 73 -13.99 6.35 3.77
C ASP A 73 -12.58 6.28 4.40
N TYR A 74 -11.67 5.59 3.72
CA TYR A 74 -10.31 5.37 4.20
C TYR A 74 -9.47 6.64 4.03
N ARG A 75 -8.95 7.18 5.13
CA ARG A 75 -8.18 8.43 5.13
C ARG A 75 -6.70 8.24 5.43
N SER A 76 -6.31 7.02 5.79
CA SER A 76 -4.92 6.71 6.10
C SER A 76 -4.10 6.55 4.81
N PRO A 77 -2.76 6.62 4.90
CA PRO A 77 -1.91 6.60 3.70
C PRO A 77 -2.08 5.37 2.83
N VAL A 78 -2.11 5.59 1.51
CA VAL A 78 -2.19 4.53 0.50
C VAL A 78 -0.97 4.65 -0.41
N LEU A 79 -0.07 3.66 -0.33
CA LEU A 79 1.13 3.58 -1.16
C LEU A 79 0.86 2.74 -2.40
N ILE A 80 1.21 3.25 -3.57
CA ILE A 80 1.14 2.49 -4.81
C ILE A 80 2.54 2.06 -5.23
N VAL A 81 2.68 0.77 -5.52
CA VAL A 81 3.92 0.18 -6.04
C VAL A 81 3.60 -0.52 -7.36
N SER A 82 4.40 -0.33 -8.40
CA SER A 82 4.14 -0.98 -9.68
C SER A 82 5.38 -1.02 -10.56
N GLY A 83 5.49 -2.08 -11.38
CA GLY A 83 6.49 -2.19 -12.43
C GLY A 83 5.97 -1.77 -13.80
N PHE A 84 4.76 -1.25 -13.86
CA PHE A 84 4.15 -0.82 -15.11
C PHE A 84 4.66 0.53 -15.60
N ASP A 85 4.17 0.90 -16.78
CA ASP A 85 4.40 2.21 -17.38
C ASP A 85 4.10 3.31 -16.36
N ARG A 86 5.00 4.27 -16.27
CA ARG A 86 4.89 5.41 -15.37
C ARG A 86 3.56 6.15 -15.51
N ARG A 87 3.03 6.23 -16.74
CA ARG A 87 1.75 6.91 -16.98
C ARG A 87 0.58 6.22 -16.30
N VAL A 88 0.58 4.88 -16.31
CA VAL A 88 -0.45 4.09 -15.61
C VAL A 88 -0.37 4.34 -14.11
N LEU A 89 0.84 4.33 -13.58
CA LEU A 89 1.09 4.57 -12.18
C LEU A 89 0.65 5.97 -11.74
N GLU A 90 0.99 6.99 -12.53
CA GLU A 90 0.59 8.38 -12.28
C GLU A 90 -0.92 8.55 -12.39
N SER A 91 -1.56 7.89 -13.37
CA SER A 91 -3.01 7.96 -13.54
C SER A 91 -3.74 7.36 -12.34
N ALA A 92 -3.26 6.22 -11.83
CA ALA A 92 -3.84 5.59 -10.66
C ALA A 92 -3.67 6.48 -9.42
N PHE A 93 -2.51 7.11 -9.28
CA PHE A 93 -2.24 8.02 -8.18
C PHE A 93 -3.22 9.21 -8.19
N ARG A 94 -3.41 9.83 -9.34
CA ARG A 94 -4.33 10.95 -9.50
C ARG A 94 -5.78 10.54 -9.24
N LEU A 95 -6.16 9.35 -9.69
CA LEU A 95 -7.49 8.83 -9.43
C LEU A 95 -7.73 8.68 -7.94
N GLY A 96 -6.76 8.11 -7.22
CA GLY A 96 -6.85 7.97 -5.77
C GLY A 96 -7.05 9.32 -5.09
N GLU A 97 -6.28 10.32 -5.50
CA GLU A 97 -6.44 11.69 -4.98
C GLU A 97 -7.83 12.25 -5.27
N ALA A 98 -8.32 12.05 -6.49
CA ALA A 98 -9.65 12.52 -6.88
C ALA A 98 -10.76 11.84 -6.08
N LEU A 99 -10.54 10.61 -5.65
CA LEU A 99 -11.48 9.86 -4.80
C LEU A 99 -11.40 10.25 -3.33
N GLY A 100 -10.49 11.14 -2.97
CA GLY A 100 -10.32 11.59 -1.59
C GLY A 100 -9.37 10.77 -0.74
N LEU A 101 -8.62 9.86 -1.37
CA LEU A 101 -7.63 9.05 -0.66
C LEU A 101 -6.34 9.83 -0.42
N THR A 102 -5.62 9.48 0.64
CA THR A 102 -4.32 10.07 0.96
C THR A 102 -3.23 9.25 0.26
N MET A 103 -2.97 9.58 -0.99
CA MET A 103 -2.01 8.86 -1.83
C MET A 103 -0.58 9.26 -1.50
N ILE A 104 0.31 8.27 -1.41
CA ILE A 104 1.74 8.47 -1.19
C ILE A 104 2.55 7.67 -2.20
N GLY A 105 3.79 8.07 -2.43
CA GLY A 105 4.63 7.55 -3.49
C GLY A 105 4.36 8.31 -4.77
N PRO A 106 4.14 7.66 -5.89
CA PRO A 106 4.22 6.22 -6.11
C PRO A 106 5.66 5.70 -6.14
N ILE A 107 5.84 4.40 -5.97
CA ILE A 107 7.14 3.77 -6.09
C ILE A 107 7.14 2.84 -7.31
N GLU A 108 8.11 3.07 -8.20
CA GLU A 108 8.31 2.19 -9.36
C GLU A 108 9.22 1.03 -9.01
N LYS A 109 8.94 -0.14 -9.56
CA LYS A 109 9.84 -1.30 -9.46
C LYS A 109 11.02 -1.11 -10.42
N PRO A 110 12.23 -1.54 -10.08
CA PRO A 110 12.59 -2.23 -8.84
C PRO A 110 12.62 -1.27 -7.64
N VAL A 111 12.09 -1.73 -6.52
CA VAL A 111 12.00 -0.92 -5.30
C VAL A 111 13.38 -0.86 -4.62
N ARG A 112 13.84 0.34 -4.30
CA ARG A 112 15.10 0.53 -3.59
C ARG A 112 14.83 0.62 -2.10
N LEU A 113 15.62 -0.14 -1.33
CA LEU A 113 15.42 -0.22 0.11
C LEU A 113 15.52 1.14 0.79
N GLU A 114 16.50 1.94 0.40
CA GLU A 114 16.70 3.27 1.00
C GLU A 114 15.48 4.19 0.79
N ASP A 115 14.90 4.16 -0.40
CA ASP A 115 13.74 4.98 -0.72
C ASP A 115 12.52 4.53 0.07
N LEU A 116 12.34 3.22 0.17
CA LEU A 116 11.23 2.63 0.92
C LEU A 116 11.37 2.91 2.42
N GLU A 117 12.55 2.74 2.98
CA GLU A 117 12.80 3.00 4.40
C GLU A 117 12.58 4.47 4.74
N ALA A 118 13.04 5.40 3.88
CA ALA A 118 12.84 6.82 4.09
C ALA A 118 11.34 7.16 4.13
N LEU A 119 10.58 6.62 3.18
CA LEU A 119 9.14 6.86 3.11
C LEU A 119 8.41 6.28 4.34
N LEU A 120 8.71 5.04 4.69
CA LEU A 120 8.07 4.39 5.84
C LEU A 120 8.43 5.08 7.14
N GLY A 121 9.67 5.55 7.28
CA GLY A 121 10.10 6.29 8.46
C GLY A 121 9.34 7.60 8.63
N GLU A 122 9.17 8.36 7.55
CA GLU A 122 8.39 9.60 7.57
C GLU A 122 6.93 9.33 7.94
N LEU A 123 6.35 8.28 7.35
CA LEU A 123 4.96 7.93 7.60
C LEU A 123 4.74 7.49 9.04
N LYS A 124 5.65 6.71 9.59
CA LYS A 124 5.52 6.26 10.97
C LYS A 124 5.57 7.44 11.94
N ALA A 125 6.51 8.36 11.72
CA ALA A 125 6.61 9.57 12.54
C ALA A 125 5.31 10.38 12.47
N HIS A 126 4.71 10.47 11.29
CA HIS A 126 3.46 11.20 11.09
C HIS A 126 2.28 10.53 11.79
N LEU A 127 2.24 9.19 11.78
CA LEU A 127 1.18 8.43 12.43
C LEU A 127 1.27 8.46 13.96
N GLU A 128 2.44 8.75 14.50
CA GLU A 128 2.66 8.85 15.95
C GLU A 128 2.30 10.23 16.52
N ASP A 129 2.09 11.19 15.65
CA ASP A 129 1.67 12.56 16.08
C ASP A 129 0.14 12.59 16.39
#